data_6925cb86648ee5a37d089efb27e4435b
#
_entry.id   6925cb86648ee5a37d089efb27e4435b
#
_cell.length_a   1.000
_cell.length_b   1.000
_cell.length_c   1.000
_cell.angle_alpha   90.00
_cell.angle_beta   90.00
_cell.angle_gamma   90.00
#
_symmetry.space_group_name_H-M   'P 1'
#
loop_
_entity.id
_entity.type
_entity.pdbx_description
1 polymer ?
#
loop_
_entity_poly.entity_id
_entity_poly.type
_entity_poly.pdbx_seq_one_letter_code
_entity_poly.pdbx_strand_id
1 'polypeptide(L)'
;VLGKGNKIRDVSVPSSLSPYIGRYQDYRQSQSVSFGLNAALVAKNRGVGGMTARQLRRIVQHAFDLAHDKMAAEGFVDEAQALREATTHWLRHTGASKDIATRPLKHMADDLGHASMGTTDQVYIQSDMKDRARSGKQREV
;
A
#
# COMPACT_ATOMS: atom_id res chain seq x y z
N VAL A 1 12.98 -0.20 -6.52
CA VAL A 1 12.34 -1.43 -6.02
C VAL A 1 12.55 -2.55 -7.03
N LEU A 2 12.93 -3.73 -6.56
CA LEU A 2 13.05 -4.94 -7.39
C LEU A 2 11.68 -5.61 -7.50
N GLY A 3 11.16 -5.70 -8.71
CA GLY A 3 9.83 -6.24 -8.99
C GLY A 3 9.85 -7.65 -9.62
N LYS A 4 8.68 -8.12 -10.04
CA LYS A 4 8.53 -9.41 -10.76
C LYS A 4 9.39 -9.40 -12.03
N GLY A 5 10.06 -10.51 -12.31
CA GLY A 5 10.97 -10.64 -13.47
C GLY A 5 12.30 -9.93 -13.30
N ASN A 6 12.76 -9.71 -12.07
CA ASN A 6 14.02 -9.05 -11.73
C ASN A 6 14.18 -7.62 -12.30
N LYS A 7 13.07 -6.94 -12.57
CA LYS A 7 13.07 -5.56 -13.08
C LYS A 7 13.18 -4.57 -11.92
N ILE A 8 14.18 -3.68 -12.01
CA ILE A 8 14.31 -2.55 -11.10
C ILE A 8 13.37 -1.43 -11.57
N ARG A 9 12.69 -0.78 -10.63
CA ARG A 9 11.89 0.41 -10.90
C ARG A 9 11.98 1.40 -9.75
N ASP A 10 11.85 2.66 -10.07
CA ASP A 10 11.66 3.71 -9.11
C ASP A 10 10.16 3.84 -8.79
N VAL A 11 9.85 4.14 -7.56
CA VAL A 11 8.47 4.30 -7.07
C VAL A 11 8.39 5.64 -6.37
N SER A 12 7.40 6.43 -6.74
CA SER A 12 7.16 7.73 -6.13
C SER A 12 6.74 7.57 -4.67
N VAL A 13 7.39 8.30 -3.79
CA VAL A 13 7.07 8.31 -2.35
C VAL A 13 6.34 9.61 -2.03
N PRO A 14 5.11 9.55 -1.48
CA PRO A 14 4.40 10.74 -1.04
C PRO A 14 5.20 11.54 -0.01
N SER A 15 5.21 12.86 -0.12
CA SER A 15 5.91 13.74 0.82
C SER A 15 5.44 13.57 2.27
N SER A 16 4.19 13.20 2.47
CA SER A 16 3.61 12.87 3.78
C SER A 16 4.27 11.68 4.48
N LEU A 17 4.97 10.80 3.75
CA LEU A 17 5.74 9.68 4.33
C LEU A 17 7.14 10.09 4.78
N SER A 18 7.67 11.22 4.32
CA SER A 18 9.04 11.66 4.67
C SER A 18 9.31 11.71 6.18
N PRO A 19 8.42 12.25 7.04
CA PRO A 19 8.64 12.26 8.49
C PRO A 19 8.69 10.85 9.11
N TYR A 20 7.92 9.91 8.57
CA TYR A 20 7.92 8.52 9.05
C TYR A 20 9.21 7.79 8.65
N ILE A 21 9.66 8.02 7.42
CA ILE A 21 10.93 7.48 6.92
C ILE A 21 12.08 8.03 7.75
N GLY A 22 12.11 9.34 8.02
CA GLY A 22 13.13 9.97 8.87
C GLY A 22 13.18 9.34 10.26
N ARG A 23 12.05 9.27 10.97
CA ARG A 23 11.98 8.63 12.30
C ARG A 23 12.45 7.17 12.28
N TYR A 24 12.13 6.43 11.24
CA TYR A 24 12.59 5.06 11.09
C TYR A 24 14.10 4.98 10.85
N GLN A 25 14.67 5.92 10.09
CA GLN A 25 16.11 6.02 9.86
C GLN A 25 16.85 6.37 11.17
N ASP A 26 16.35 7.34 11.92
CA ASP A 26 16.90 7.73 13.23
C ASP A 26 16.89 6.55 14.22
N TYR A 27 15.77 5.84 14.29
CA TYR A 27 15.67 4.62 15.10
C TYR A 27 16.71 3.57 14.70
N ARG A 28 16.89 3.31 13.41
CA ARG A 28 17.90 2.36 12.94
C ARG A 28 19.32 2.81 13.27
N GLN A 29 19.60 4.09 13.12
CA GLN A 29 20.89 4.65 13.46
C GLN A 29 21.20 4.50 14.95
N SER A 30 20.21 4.71 15.82
CA SER A 30 20.35 4.48 17.27
C SER A 30 20.66 3.02 17.62
N GLN A 31 20.25 2.08 16.77
CA GLN A 31 20.55 0.64 16.91
C GLN A 31 21.91 0.24 16.27
N SER A 32 22.77 1.20 15.94
CA SER A 32 24.07 0.99 15.30
C SER A 32 23.99 0.25 13.95
N VAL A 33 22.87 0.35 13.27
CA VAL A 33 22.69 -0.24 11.93
C VAL A 33 23.16 0.76 10.88
N SER A 34 24.27 0.46 10.22
CA SER A 34 24.83 1.32 9.17
C SER A 34 23.83 1.55 8.02
N PHE A 35 23.62 2.83 7.68
CA PHE A 35 22.92 3.28 6.48
C PHE A 35 23.96 3.61 5.39
N GLY A 36 24.29 2.63 4.54
CA GLY A 36 25.00 2.92 3.30
C GLY A 36 24.01 3.34 2.20
N LEU A 37 24.47 4.03 1.17
CA LEU A 37 23.67 4.44 0.01
C LEU A 37 22.87 3.30 -0.64
N ASN A 38 23.34 2.05 -0.49
CA ASN A 38 22.71 0.84 -1.00
C ASN A 38 21.98 0.03 0.08
N ALA A 39 21.79 0.57 1.27
CA ALA A 39 21.07 -0.13 2.34
C ALA A 39 19.58 -0.22 2.00
N ALA A 40 18.97 -1.38 2.30
CA ALA A 40 17.54 -1.55 2.13
C ALA A 40 16.78 -0.57 3.04
N LEU A 41 15.83 0.19 2.47
CA LEU A 41 14.99 1.10 3.23
C LEU A 41 14.28 0.35 4.38
N VAL A 42 13.66 -0.79 4.08
CA VAL A 42 13.03 -1.65 5.09
C VAL A 42 13.94 -2.85 5.34
N ALA A 43 14.70 -2.79 6.40
CA ALA A 43 15.71 -3.79 6.74
C ALA A 43 15.21 -4.84 7.72
N LYS A 44 15.89 -5.98 7.75
CA LYS A 44 15.71 -7.00 8.79
C LYS A 44 16.11 -6.44 10.16
N ASN A 45 15.44 -6.88 11.22
CA ASN A 45 15.82 -6.52 12.59
C ASN A 45 17.16 -7.16 13.02
N ARG A 46 17.50 -8.30 12.43
CA ARG A 46 18.76 -9.01 12.68
C ARG A 46 19.36 -9.44 11.36
N GLY A 47 20.70 -9.32 11.24
CA GLY A 47 21.44 -9.65 10.02
C GLY A 47 21.42 -8.55 8.97
N VAL A 48 21.95 -8.83 7.80
CA VAL A 48 22.14 -7.90 6.69
C VAL A 48 21.00 -8.01 5.69
N GLY A 49 20.66 -6.88 5.04
CA GLY A 49 19.73 -6.82 3.91
C GLY A 49 18.30 -6.46 4.26
N GLY A 50 17.47 -6.41 3.23
CA GLY A 50 16.06 -6.02 3.33
C GLY A 50 15.15 -7.13 3.87
N MET A 51 13.98 -6.73 4.38
CA MET A 51 12.92 -7.67 4.72
C MET A 51 12.40 -8.36 3.45
N THR A 52 12.05 -9.63 3.59
CA THR A 52 11.39 -10.37 2.52
C THR A 52 9.93 -9.94 2.38
N ALA A 53 9.34 -10.12 1.20
CA ALA A 53 7.91 -9.88 0.99
C ALA A 53 7.02 -10.66 1.99
N ARG A 54 7.45 -11.87 2.39
CA ARG A 54 6.75 -12.67 3.41
C ARG A 54 6.77 -12.00 4.78
N GLN A 55 7.90 -11.43 5.19
CA GLN A 55 8.01 -10.70 6.46
C GLN A 55 7.15 -9.44 6.46
N LEU A 56 7.17 -8.68 5.36
CA LEU A 56 6.33 -7.50 5.20
C LEU A 56 4.83 -7.83 5.26
N ARG A 57 4.40 -8.91 4.57
CA ARG A 57 3.01 -9.36 4.65
C ARG A 57 2.59 -9.70 6.08
N ARG A 58 3.46 -10.34 6.86
CA ARG A 58 3.17 -10.66 8.27
C ARG A 58 2.98 -9.40 9.12
N ILE A 59 3.78 -8.37 8.90
CA ILE A 59 3.66 -7.10 9.62
C ILE A 59 2.32 -6.43 9.27
N VAL A 60 1.98 -6.39 7.99
CA VAL A 60 0.70 -5.80 7.54
C VAL A 60 -0.48 -6.60 8.07
N GLN A 61 -0.42 -7.94 8.03
CA GLN A 61 -1.48 -8.78 8.57
C GLN A 61 -1.68 -8.54 10.07
N HIS A 62 -0.60 -8.48 10.82
CA HIS A 62 -0.68 -8.18 12.26
C HIS A 62 -1.32 -6.82 12.54
N ALA A 63 -1.06 -5.81 11.71
CA ALA A 63 -1.74 -4.51 11.83
C ALA A 63 -3.26 -4.62 11.57
N PHE A 64 -3.67 -5.44 10.59
CA PHE A 64 -5.10 -5.71 10.35
C PHE A 64 -5.74 -6.48 11.51
N ASP A 65 -5.03 -7.47 12.07
CA ASP A 65 -5.53 -8.25 13.21
C ASP A 65 -5.76 -7.35 14.44
N LEU A 66 -4.81 -6.45 14.74
CA LEU A 66 -4.97 -5.47 15.82
C LEU A 66 -6.12 -4.49 15.56
N ALA A 67 -6.29 -4.03 14.33
CA ALA A 67 -7.40 -3.15 13.95
C ALA A 67 -8.75 -3.88 14.07
N HIS A 68 -8.81 -5.16 13.63
CA HIS A 68 -9.97 -6.02 13.81
C HIS A 68 -10.38 -6.10 15.28
N ASP A 69 -9.43 -6.48 16.16
CA ASP A 69 -9.71 -6.69 17.58
C ASP A 69 -10.21 -5.40 18.24
N LYS A 70 -9.63 -4.25 17.87
CA LYS A 70 -10.07 -2.95 18.36
C LYS A 70 -11.48 -2.61 17.88
N MET A 71 -11.77 -2.74 16.60
CA MET A 71 -13.09 -2.43 16.04
C MET A 71 -14.18 -3.35 16.59
N ALA A 72 -13.89 -4.64 16.73
CA ALA A 72 -14.80 -5.59 17.32
C ALA A 72 -15.13 -5.25 18.80
N ALA A 73 -14.12 -4.81 19.57
CA ALA A 73 -14.30 -4.37 20.95
C ALA A 73 -15.13 -3.07 21.05
N GLU A 74 -15.09 -2.23 20.03
CA GLU A 74 -15.90 -1.01 19.92
C GLU A 74 -17.31 -1.26 19.36
N GLY A 75 -17.66 -2.52 19.03
CA GLY A 75 -18.99 -2.94 18.55
C GLY A 75 -19.16 -2.95 17.03
N PHE A 76 -18.13 -2.64 16.25
CA PHE A 76 -18.13 -2.66 14.78
C PHE A 76 -17.77 -4.07 14.26
N VAL A 77 -18.60 -5.07 14.60
CA VAL A 77 -18.26 -6.49 14.37
C VAL A 77 -18.21 -6.84 12.87
N ASP A 78 -19.17 -6.35 12.09
CA ASP A 78 -19.26 -6.66 10.66
C ASP A 78 -18.12 -5.99 9.88
N GLU A 79 -17.81 -4.73 10.18
CA GLU A 79 -16.70 -4.00 9.58
C GLU A 79 -15.35 -4.60 9.99
N ALA A 80 -15.24 -5.05 11.24
CA ALA A 80 -14.04 -5.73 11.74
C ALA A 80 -13.77 -7.01 10.96
N GLN A 81 -14.80 -7.80 10.63
CA GLN A 81 -14.62 -9.05 9.90
C GLN A 81 -13.96 -8.83 8.53
N ALA A 82 -14.24 -7.73 7.85
CA ALA A 82 -13.59 -7.39 6.58
C ALA A 82 -12.06 -7.22 6.71
N LEU A 83 -11.57 -6.80 7.88
CA LEU A 83 -10.12 -6.65 8.13
C LEU A 83 -9.38 -7.98 8.23
N ARG A 84 -10.05 -9.06 8.64
CA ARG A 84 -9.45 -10.42 8.65
C ARG A 84 -9.17 -10.93 7.24
N GLU A 85 -9.99 -10.54 6.29
CA GLU A 85 -9.85 -10.92 4.88
C GLU A 85 -8.92 -9.96 4.11
N ALA A 86 -8.58 -8.82 4.72
CA ALA A 86 -7.74 -7.82 4.11
C ALA A 86 -6.31 -8.32 3.90
N THR A 87 -5.74 -8.00 2.75
CA THR A 87 -4.38 -8.37 2.37
C THR A 87 -3.58 -7.14 1.92
N THR A 88 -2.26 -7.29 1.77
CA THR A 88 -1.42 -6.24 1.15
C THR A 88 -1.91 -5.83 -0.24
N HIS A 89 -2.59 -6.74 -0.95
CA HIS A 89 -3.18 -6.46 -2.25
C HIS A 89 -4.38 -5.51 -2.14
N TRP A 90 -5.16 -5.67 -1.08
CA TRP A 90 -6.27 -4.78 -0.76
C TRP A 90 -5.81 -3.33 -0.51
N LEU A 91 -4.72 -3.14 0.25
CA LEU A 91 -4.10 -1.81 0.43
C LEU A 91 -3.66 -1.21 -0.91
N ARG A 92 -3.08 -2.03 -1.78
CA ARG A 92 -2.66 -1.60 -3.11
C ARG A 92 -3.85 -1.13 -3.96
N HIS A 93 -4.97 -1.88 -3.96
CA HIS A 93 -6.18 -1.48 -4.66
C HIS A 93 -6.78 -0.21 -4.10
N THR A 94 -6.85 -0.08 -2.78
CA THR A 94 -7.37 1.11 -2.12
C THR A 94 -6.52 2.35 -2.44
N GLY A 95 -5.19 2.21 -2.40
CA GLY A 95 -4.27 3.28 -2.79
C GLY A 95 -4.45 3.67 -4.26
N ALA A 96 -4.48 2.71 -5.17
CA ALA A 96 -4.69 2.96 -6.59
C ALA A 96 -6.04 3.66 -6.86
N SER A 97 -7.12 3.23 -6.22
CA SER A 97 -8.44 3.85 -6.38
C SER A 97 -8.50 5.29 -5.89
N LYS A 98 -7.73 5.65 -4.86
CA LYS A 98 -7.61 7.04 -4.39
C LYS A 98 -6.76 7.89 -5.34
N ASP A 99 -5.67 7.33 -5.84
CA ASP A 99 -4.72 8.04 -6.71
C ASP A 99 -5.30 8.34 -8.09
N ILE A 100 -6.23 7.52 -8.59
CA ILE A 100 -6.88 7.70 -9.90
C ILE A 100 -7.50 9.10 -10.07
N ALA A 101 -8.08 9.66 -9.01
CA ALA A 101 -8.71 10.96 -9.06
C ALA A 101 -7.72 12.14 -9.21
N THR A 102 -6.43 11.91 -8.88
CA THR A 102 -5.45 13.01 -8.71
C THR A 102 -4.16 12.81 -9.49
N ARG A 103 -3.89 11.60 -10.01
CA ARG A 103 -2.64 11.26 -10.67
C ARG A 103 -2.85 10.75 -12.11
N PRO A 104 -1.94 11.09 -13.05
CA PRO A 104 -1.97 10.50 -14.39
C PRO A 104 -1.88 8.97 -14.35
N LEU A 105 -2.74 8.31 -15.10
CA LEU A 105 -2.86 6.85 -15.12
C LEU A 105 -1.54 6.15 -15.47
N LYS A 106 -0.75 6.75 -16.37
CA LYS A 106 0.56 6.26 -16.77
C LYS A 106 1.53 6.21 -15.58
N HIS A 107 1.60 7.28 -14.77
CA HIS A 107 2.48 7.32 -13.60
C HIS A 107 2.08 6.29 -12.56
N MET A 108 0.78 6.06 -12.41
CA MET A 108 0.28 5.00 -11.51
C MET A 108 0.65 3.61 -12.01
N ALA A 109 0.50 3.34 -13.31
CA ALA A 109 0.87 2.07 -13.91
C ALA A 109 2.37 1.76 -13.72
N ASP A 110 3.22 2.78 -13.89
CA ASP A 110 4.66 2.67 -13.68
C ASP A 110 4.99 2.37 -12.21
N ASP A 111 4.44 3.12 -11.25
CA ASP A 111 4.63 2.90 -9.81
C ASP A 111 4.12 1.53 -9.37
N LEU A 112 2.98 1.10 -9.89
CA LEU A 112 2.40 -0.21 -9.62
C LEU A 112 3.15 -1.35 -10.33
N GLY A 113 3.96 -1.03 -11.35
CA GLY A 113 4.70 -2.00 -12.16
C GLY A 113 3.77 -2.90 -12.98
N HIS A 114 2.69 -2.34 -13.51
CA HIS A 114 1.83 -3.04 -14.44
C HIS A 114 2.53 -3.11 -15.79
N ALA A 115 2.65 -4.32 -16.34
CA ALA A 115 3.27 -4.54 -17.65
C ALA A 115 2.42 -4.03 -18.82
N SER A 116 1.12 -3.78 -18.57
CA SER A 116 0.20 -3.20 -19.54
C SER A 116 -0.74 -2.22 -18.85
N MET A 117 -1.14 -1.17 -19.56
CA MET A 117 -2.13 -0.20 -19.07
C MET A 117 -3.50 -0.84 -18.83
N GLY A 118 -3.85 -1.93 -19.53
CA GLY A 118 -5.14 -2.60 -19.39
C GLY A 118 -5.45 -3.07 -17.97
N THR A 119 -4.45 -3.41 -17.15
CA THR A 119 -4.68 -3.76 -15.74
C THR A 119 -5.06 -2.54 -14.90
N THR A 120 -4.52 -1.37 -15.24
CA THR A 120 -4.85 -0.11 -14.55
C THR A 120 -6.22 0.42 -15.03
N ASP A 121 -6.52 0.26 -16.32
CA ASP A 121 -7.81 0.63 -16.91
C ASP A 121 -8.98 -0.16 -16.29
N GLN A 122 -8.79 -1.45 -15.97
CA GLN A 122 -9.82 -2.25 -15.30
C GLN A 122 -10.18 -1.70 -13.91
N VAL A 123 -9.20 -1.23 -13.15
CA VAL A 123 -9.43 -0.60 -11.84
C VAL A 123 -10.17 0.74 -12.04
N TYR A 124 -9.80 1.50 -13.08
CA TYR A 124 -10.45 2.75 -13.45
C TYR A 124 -11.92 2.55 -13.82
N ILE A 125 -12.20 1.60 -14.73
CA ILE A 125 -13.56 1.29 -15.18
C ILE A 125 -14.45 0.86 -14.01
N GLN A 126 -13.96 0.06 -13.08
CA GLN A 126 -14.72 -0.36 -11.90
C GLN A 126 -15.02 0.78 -10.93
N SER A 127 -14.08 1.72 -10.75
CA SER A 127 -14.29 2.89 -9.90
C SER A 127 -15.29 3.86 -10.54
N ASP A 128 -15.14 4.14 -11.84
CA ASP A 128 -16.06 5.00 -12.59
C ASP A 128 -17.49 4.43 -12.64
N MET A 129 -17.65 3.12 -12.79
CA MET A 129 -18.97 2.47 -12.74
C MET A 129 -19.64 2.61 -11.37
N LYS A 130 -18.89 2.49 -10.27
CA LYS A 130 -19.43 2.68 -8.92
C LYS A 130 -19.84 4.13 -8.68
N ASP A 131 -19.03 5.08 -9.12
CA ASP A 131 -19.30 6.51 -8.98
C ASP A 131 -20.46 6.95 -9.86
N ARG A 132 -20.56 6.42 -11.08
CA ARG A 132 -21.72 6.59 -11.98
C ARG A 132 -23.01 6.02 -11.38
N ALA A 133 -22.95 4.81 -10.79
CA ALA A 133 -24.10 4.21 -10.13
C ALA A 133 -24.55 5.03 -8.91
N ARG A 134 -23.60 5.61 -8.16
CA ARG A 134 -23.90 6.47 -7.02
C ARG A 134 -24.50 7.79 -7.45
N SER A 135 -23.94 8.47 -8.46
CA SER A 135 -24.47 9.73 -8.99
C SER A 135 -25.81 9.53 -9.70
N GLY A 136 -26.02 8.37 -10.36
CA GLY A 136 -27.28 8.02 -11.00
C GLY A 136 -28.45 7.90 -10.02
N LYS A 137 -28.20 7.45 -8.78
CA LYS A 137 -29.22 7.39 -7.71
C LYS A 137 -29.63 8.75 -7.15
N GLN A 138 -28.86 9.80 -7.42
CA GLN A 138 -29.12 11.18 -6.98
C GLN A 138 -29.87 12.00 -8.04
N ARG A 139 -30.21 11.42 -9.19
CA ARG A 139 -31.06 12.09 -10.18
C ARG A 139 -32.50 12.09 -9.68
N GLU A 140 -33.00 13.28 -9.35
CA GLU A 140 -34.45 13.51 -9.22
C GLU A 140 -35.08 13.44 -10.62
N VAL A 141 -36.18 12.72 -10.71
CA VAL A 141 -37.02 12.60 -11.92
C VAL A 141 -38.07 13.67 -11.89
#